data_5d518f8d0ea260bbb39f57da3557e26b
#
_entry.id   5d518f8d0ea260bbb39f57da3557e26b
#
_cell.length_a   1.000
_cell.length_b   1.000
_cell.length_c   1.000
_cell.angle_alpha   90.00
_cell.angle_beta   90.00
_cell.angle_gamma   90.00
#
_symmetry.space_group_name_H-M   'P 1'
#
loop_
_entity.id
_entity.type
_entity.pdbx_description
1 polymer ?
#
loop_
_entity_poly.entity_id
_entity_poly.type
_entity_poly.pdbx_seq_one_letter_code
_entity_poly.pdbx_strand_id
1 'polypeptide(L)'
;TDLRVNAQTVEGARVIDAGVHAVGGLNAGILLASACMADLASIQLVPGAVGDYGCTLVQVASDHPVAACLGSQYAGWQVSVGKYFAMASGPMRALAGREPLFAELGLGETANIAVGVLEAGKLPTPEVVAYLADRLKLPPGAISLAVAPTGSIAGSLQVVARSLETALHQMHEIHFPLASIVSGIGTAPLAPPCPDMVGAIGRTNDAILYGGRVEVFVRAEDDVLAELGPRLPSTASPAHGKPFAEIFKEAGGDFYKID
;
A
#
# COMPACT_ATOMS: atom_id res chain seq x y z
N THR A 1 13.45 0.94 -21.09
CA THR A 1 12.59 1.97 -20.49
C THR A 1 13.36 2.60 -19.37
N ASP A 2 13.53 3.90 -19.41
CA ASP A 2 14.25 4.64 -18.37
C ASP A 2 13.27 4.92 -17.21
N LEU A 3 13.34 4.10 -16.14
CA LEU A 3 12.55 4.26 -14.92
C LEU A 3 13.16 5.28 -13.95
N ARG A 4 14.37 5.76 -14.24
CA ARG A 4 15.13 6.66 -13.36
C ARG A 4 15.28 6.10 -11.94
N VAL A 5 15.50 4.79 -11.82
CA VAL A 5 15.76 4.06 -10.59
C VAL A 5 17.22 3.59 -10.56
N ASN A 6 17.75 3.35 -9.37
CA ASN A 6 19.07 2.76 -9.18
C ASN A 6 18.92 1.37 -8.56
N ALA A 7 19.70 0.41 -9.03
CA ALA A 7 19.74 -0.93 -8.46
C ALA A 7 21.13 -1.19 -7.85
N GLN A 8 21.14 -1.75 -6.65
CA GLN A 8 22.36 -2.17 -5.96
C GLN A 8 22.16 -3.50 -5.26
N THR A 9 23.23 -4.10 -4.80
CA THR A 9 23.21 -5.32 -3.99
C THR A 9 23.64 -4.97 -2.56
N VAL A 10 22.88 -5.43 -1.58
CA VAL A 10 23.21 -5.31 -0.15
C VAL A 10 23.18 -6.72 0.45
N GLU A 11 24.31 -7.23 0.93
CA GLU A 11 24.46 -8.60 1.47
C GLU A 11 23.89 -9.68 0.55
N GLY A 12 23.95 -9.48 -0.77
CA GLY A 12 23.38 -10.40 -1.76
C GLY A 12 21.93 -10.08 -2.15
N ALA A 13 21.14 -9.34 -1.37
CA ALA A 13 19.80 -8.94 -1.72
C ALA A 13 19.81 -7.83 -2.78
N ARG A 14 18.90 -7.90 -3.74
CA ARG A 14 18.70 -6.85 -4.74
C ARG A 14 17.87 -5.73 -4.15
N VAL A 15 18.41 -4.51 -4.13
CA VAL A 15 17.75 -3.31 -3.64
C VAL A 15 17.58 -2.31 -4.78
N ILE A 16 16.35 -1.89 -5.04
CA ILE A 16 15.99 -0.94 -6.10
C ILE A 16 15.56 0.36 -5.40
N ASP A 17 16.37 1.40 -5.56
CA ASP A 17 16.03 2.76 -5.15
C ASP A 17 15.12 3.39 -6.21
N ALA A 18 13.90 3.68 -5.83
CA ALA A 18 12.90 4.29 -6.70
C ALA A 18 12.47 5.70 -6.26
N GLY A 19 13.20 6.32 -5.33
CA GLY A 19 12.86 7.67 -4.86
C GLY A 19 13.63 8.17 -3.64
N VAL A 20 14.58 7.39 -3.08
CA VAL A 20 15.41 7.81 -1.93
C VAL A 20 16.52 8.75 -2.39
N HIS A 21 17.35 8.29 -3.34
CA HIS A 21 18.41 9.06 -4.01
C HIS A 21 18.17 9.14 -5.51
N ALA A 22 17.52 8.11 -6.08
CA ALA A 22 17.08 8.11 -7.46
C ALA A 22 15.89 9.07 -7.63
N VAL A 23 15.76 9.66 -8.82
CA VAL A 23 14.64 10.57 -9.12
C VAL A 23 13.31 9.82 -9.14
N GLY A 24 13.29 8.56 -9.59
CA GLY A 24 12.10 7.80 -9.81
C GLY A 24 11.18 8.42 -10.86
N GLY A 25 9.88 8.20 -10.72
CA GLY A 25 8.88 8.80 -11.60
C GLY A 25 7.58 8.03 -11.63
N LEU A 26 6.66 8.45 -12.50
CA LEU A 26 5.33 7.86 -12.62
C LEU A 26 5.39 6.38 -12.99
N ASN A 27 6.19 6.01 -13.99
CA ASN A 27 6.32 4.60 -14.40
C ASN A 27 6.94 3.72 -13.29
N ALA A 28 7.91 4.26 -12.54
CA ALA A 28 8.45 3.58 -11.37
C ALA A 28 7.37 3.39 -10.29
N GLY A 29 6.54 4.40 -10.06
CA GLY A 29 5.41 4.33 -9.12
C GLY A 29 4.35 3.29 -9.53
N ILE A 30 4.02 3.20 -10.82
CA ILE A 30 3.10 2.18 -11.34
C ILE A 30 3.67 0.77 -11.05
N LEU A 31 4.96 0.55 -11.35
CA LEU A 31 5.60 -0.75 -11.10
C LEU A 31 5.72 -1.06 -9.61
N LEU A 32 5.97 -0.06 -8.76
CA LEU A 32 5.95 -0.25 -7.30
C LEU A 32 4.57 -0.67 -6.81
N ALA A 33 3.51 0.00 -7.27
CA ALA A 33 2.14 -0.34 -6.90
C ALA A 33 1.77 -1.76 -7.39
N SER A 34 2.16 -2.13 -8.63
CA SER A 34 1.98 -3.48 -9.15
C SER A 34 2.72 -4.52 -8.32
N ALA A 35 3.99 -4.27 -7.95
CA ALA A 35 4.76 -5.14 -7.06
C ALA A 35 4.14 -5.25 -5.66
N CYS A 36 3.60 -4.15 -5.11
CA CYS A 36 2.85 -4.18 -3.84
C CYS A 36 1.66 -5.13 -3.90
N MET A 37 0.99 -5.22 -5.05
CA MET A 37 -0.21 -6.03 -5.27
C MET A 37 0.10 -7.42 -5.86
N ALA A 38 1.35 -7.87 -5.83
CA ALA A 38 1.79 -9.16 -6.39
C ALA A 38 1.44 -9.33 -7.89
N ASP A 39 1.35 -8.23 -8.64
CA ASP A 39 0.91 -8.19 -10.04
C ASP A 39 -0.53 -8.74 -10.28
N LEU A 40 -1.36 -8.74 -9.23
CA LEU A 40 -2.76 -9.18 -9.28
C LEU A 40 -3.74 -8.04 -9.58
N ALA A 41 -3.23 -6.87 -9.95
CA ALA A 41 -4.04 -5.70 -10.30
C ALA A 41 -3.42 -4.91 -11.45
N SER A 42 -4.25 -4.24 -12.22
CA SER A 42 -3.83 -3.24 -13.19
C SER A 42 -3.78 -1.86 -12.55
N ILE A 43 -2.70 -1.11 -12.81
CA ILE A 43 -2.51 0.25 -12.30
C ILE A 43 -2.39 1.19 -13.51
N GLN A 44 -3.21 2.23 -13.53
CA GLN A 44 -3.25 3.19 -14.63
C GLN A 44 -3.35 4.64 -14.12
N LEU A 45 -2.81 5.56 -14.90
CA LEU A 45 -3.03 6.99 -14.72
C LEU A 45 -4.10 7.44 -15.71
N VAL A 46 -5.19 7.98 -15.21
CA VAL A 46 -6.33 8.41 -16.03
C VAL A 46 -6.68 9.88 -15.76
N PRO A 47 -7.18 10.61 -16.75
CA PRO A 47 -7.74 11.94 -16.53
C PRO A 47 -8.94 11.88 -15.59
N GLY A 48 -9.07 12.89 -14.72
CA GLY A 48 -10.21 13.02 -13.83
C GLY A 48 -10.32 14.42 -13.23
N ALA A 49 -11.14 14.55 -12.21
CA ALA A 49 -11.33 15.79 -11.49
C ALA A 49 -11.72 15.54 -10.03
N VAL A 50 -11.43 16.51 -9.18
CA VAL A 50 -11.94 16.62 -7.81
C VAL A 50 -12.70 17.94 -7.71
N GLY A 51 -14.03 17.86 -7.54
CA GLY A 51 -14.89 19.02 -7.74
C GLY A 51 -14.70 19.60 -9.15
N ASP A 52 -14.43 20.90 -9.23
CA ASP A 52 -14.23 21.62 -10.52
C ASP A 52 -12.76 21.59 -11.01
N TYR A 53 -11.85 20.92 -10.28
CA TYR A 53 -10.42 20.91 -10.61
C TYR A 53 -10.02 19.65 -11.33
N GLY A 54 -9.58 19.77 -12.60
CA GLY A 54 -9.02 18.67 -13.38
C GLY A 54 -7.71 18.17 -12.76
N CYS A 55 -7.55 16.86 -12.65
CA CYS A 55 -6.35 16.24 -12.11
C CYS A 55 -6.10 14.85 -12.73
N THR A 56 -4.93 14.29 -12.47
CA THR A 56 -4.64 12.89 -12.78
C THR A 56 -5.13 12.00 -11.63
N LEU A 57 -5.87 10.95 -11.95
CA LEU A 57 -6.24 9.91 -10.99
C LEU A 57 -5.32 8.70 -11.17
N VAL A 58 -5.02 8.04 -10.07
CA VAL A 58 -4.46 6.68 -10.04
C VAL A 58 -5.65 5.72 -9.99
N GLN A 59 -5.78 4.88 -11.02
CA GLN A 59 -6.80 3.84 -11.10
C GLN A 59 -6.18 2.48 -10.83
N VAL A 60 -6.85 1.69 -10.03
CA VAL A 60 -6.51 0.30 -9.69
C VAL A 60 -7.70 -0.59 -9.98
N ALA A 61 -7.49 -1.73 -10.66
CA ALA A 61 -8.55 -2.71 -10.88
C ALA A 61 -7.99 -4.12 -10.67
N SER A 62 -8.75 -4.98 -9.99
CA SER A 62 -8.35 -6.35 -9.69
C SER A 62 -9.55 -7.30 -9.69
N ASP A 63 -9.34 -8.49 -10.26
CA ASP A 63 -10.25 -9.65 -10.13
C ASP A 63 -9.85 -10.58 -8.98
N HIS A 64 -8.80 -10.21 -8.23
CA HIS A 64 -8.34 -10.89 -7.03
C HIS A 64 -8.11 -9.91 -5.87
N PRO A 65 -9.10 -9.02 -5.56
CA PRO A 65 -8.83 -7.85 -4.71
C PRO A 65 -8.43 -8.23 -3.28
N VAL A 66 -8.96 -9.30 -2.70
CA VAL A 66 -8.57 -9.73 -1.35
C VAL A 66 -7.11 -10.15 -1.30
N ALA A 67 -6.64 -10.96 -2.25
CA ALA A 67 -5.24 -11.37 -2.32
C ALA A 67 -4.31 -10.20 -2.67
N ALA A 68 -4.69 -9.39 -3.67
CA ALA A 68 -3.91 -8.23 -4.11
C ALA A 68 -3.76 -7.16 -3.01
N CYS A 69 -4.87 -6.80 -2.38
CA CYS A 69 -4.91 -5.71 -1.41
C CYS A 69 -4.52 -6.17 -0.01
N LEU A 70 -5.27 -7.08 0.59
CA LEU A 70 -5.05 -7.50 1.98
C LEU A 70 -3.89 -8.47 2.11
N GLY A 71 -3.76 -9.43 1.19
CA GLY A 71 -2.68 -10.42 1.19
C GLY A 71 -1.31 -9.83 0.82
N SER A 72 -1.27 -8.79 0.00
CA SER A 72 -0.01 -8.26 -0.53
C SER A 72 0.19 -6.76 -0.25
N GLN A 73 -0.69 -5.88 -0.73
CA GLN A 73 -0.46 -4.43 -0.72
C GLN A 73 -0.52 -3.80 0.68
N TYR A 74 -1.38 -4.29 1.57
CA TYR A 74 -1.50 -3.75 2.92
C TYR A 74 -0.14 -3.61 3.60
N ALA A 75 0.11 -2.46 4.25
CA ALA A 75 1.39 -2.16 4.90
C ALA A 75 1.42 -2.67 6.35
N GLY A 76 1.13 -3.95 6.54
CA GLY A 76 0.98 -4.57 7.86
C GLY A 76 2.29 -4.97 8.54
N TRP A 77 3.43 -4.88 7.86
CA TRP A 77 4.70 -5.29 8.44
C TRP A 77 5.61 -4.07 8.70
N GLN A 78 5.74 -3.69 9.96
CA GLN A 78 6.76 -2.74 10.40
C GLN A 78 8.15 -3.39 10.43
N VAL A 79 9.08 -2.86 9.64
CA VAL A 79 10.50 -3.23 9.66
C VAL A 79 11.24 -2.17 10.46
N SER A 80 11.62 -2.52 11.70
CA SER A 80 12.36 -1.64 12.61
C SER A 80 13.63 -2.35 13.06
N VAL A 81 14.80 -1.82 12.63
CA VAL A 81 16.13 -2.37 12.96
C VAL A 81 17.08 -1.22 13.26
N GLY A 82 17.49 -1.08 14.53
CA GLY A 82 18.29 0.04 14.97
C GLY A 82 17.60 1.39 14.72
N LYS A 83 18.18 2.21 13.84
CA LYS A 83 17.63 3.51 13.43
C LYS A 83 16.89 3.45 12.08
N TYR A 84 16.76 2.27 11.51
CA TYR A 84 16.01 2.07 10.27
C TYR A 84 14.55 1.78 10.58
N PHE A 85 13.67 2.43 9.83
CA PHE A 85 12.24 2.19 9.89
C PHE A 85 11.65 2.17 8.48
N ALA A 86 10.80 1.20 8.19
CA ALA A 86 10.02 1.13 6.97
C ALA A 86 8.67 0.46 7.24
N MET A 87 7.65 0.86 6.50
CA MET A 87 6.45 0.05 6.32
C MET A 87 6.65 -0.85 5.10
N ALA A 88 6.47 -2.14 5.32
CA ALA A 88 6.70 -3.16 4.30
C ALA A 88 5.39 -3.70 3.74
N SER A 89 5.36 -3.84 2.42
CA SER A 89 4.26 -4.40 1.65
C SER A 89 4.78 -5.33 0.54
N GLY A 90 3.87 -5.92 -0.21
CA GLY A 90 4.20 -6.84 -1.28
C GLY A 90 4.14 -8.32 -0.87
N PRO A 91 4.38 -9.24 -1.82
CA PRO A 91 4.20 -10.69 -1.62
C PRO A 91 5.03 -11.26 -0.47
N MET A 92 6.15 -10.63 -0.11
CA MET A 92 6.97 -11.10 1.01
C MET A 92 6.22 -11.16 2.34
N ARG A 93 5.11 -10.42 2.50
CA ARG A 93 4.27 -10.48 3.71
C ARG A 93 3.57 -11.83 3.85
N ALA A 94 2.97 -12.34 2.75
CA ALA A 94 2.32 -13.65 2.72
C ALA A 94 3.34 -14.77 3.00
N LEU A 95 4.56 -14.64 2.50
CA LEU A 95 5.65 -15.56 2.78
C LEU A 95 6.11 -15.51 4.25
N ALA A 96 6.14 -14.32 4.86
CA ALA A 96 6.49 -14.17 6.28
C ALA A 96 5.38 -14.67 7.22
N GLY A 97 4.12 -14.59 6.82
CA GLY A 97 2.94 -15.11 7.52
C GLY A 97 2.78 -14.61 8.95
N ARG A 98 3.19 -13.38 9.26
CA ARG A 98 3.31 -12.87 10.63
C ARG A 98 2.03 -12.25 11.18
N GLU A 99 1.18 -11.80 10.32
CA GLU A 99 -0.05 -11.08 10.68
C GLU A 99 -1.21 -12.07 10.85
N PRO A 100 -2.08 -11.88 11.86
CA PRO A 100 -3.27 -12.72 12.05
C PRO A 100 -4.12 -12.86 10.78
N LEU A 101 -4.18 -11.79 9.99
CA LEU A 101 -4.89 -11.70 8.72
C LEU A 101 -4.58 -12.86 7.75
N PHE A 102 -3.33 -13.33 7.70
CA PHE A 102 -2.97 -14.45 6.82
C PHE A 102 -3.61 -15.78 7.24
N ALA A 103 -3.72 -16.00 8.55
CA ALA A 103 -4.41 -17.19 9.07
C ALA A 103 -5.93 -17.08 8.85
N GLU A 104 -6.51 -15.91 9.05
CA GLU A 104 -7.94 -15.63 8.87
C GLU A 104 -8.37 -15.80 7.41
N LEU A 105 -7.57 -15.32 6.48
CA LEU A 105 -7.88 -15.33 5.04
C LEU A 105 -7.34 -16.55 4.29
N GLY A 106 -6.50 -17.38 4.94
CA GLY A 106 -5.85 -18.53 4.29
C GLY A 106 -4.87 -18.13 3.18
N LEU A 107 -4.22 -16.95 3.29
CA LEU A 107 -3.36 -16.38 2.27
C LEU A 107 -1.85 -16.58 2.53
N GLY A 108 -1.47 -17.49 3.41
CA GLY A 108 -0.06 -17.84 3.63
C GLY A 108 0.55 -18.49 2.39
N GLU A 109 1.82 -18.19 2.11
CA GLU A 109 2.55 -18.71 0.96
C GLU A 109 3.85 -19.42 1.35
N THR A 110 4.36 -20.21 0.42
CA THR A 110 5.71 -20.80 0.47
C THR A 110 6.40 -20.55 -0.86
N ALA A 111 7.55 -19.91 -0.85
CA ALA A 111 8.31 -19.58 -2.06
C ALA A 111 9.82 -19.60 -1.79
N ASN A 112 10.62 -19.74 -2.87
CA ASN A 112 12.08 -19.71 -2.82
C ASN A 112 12.66 -18.31 -3.10
N ILE A 113 11.81 -17.34 -3.41
CA ILE A 113 12.17 -15.94 -3.65
C ILE A 113 11.18 -15.04 -2.90
N ALA A 114 11.63 -13.86 -2.52
CA ALA A 114 10.78 -12.84 -1.92
C ALA A 114 10.89 -11.52 -2.68
N VAL A 115 9.75 -10.87 -2.88
CA VAL A 115 9.65 -9.52 -3.41
C VAL A 115 8.90 -8.66 -2.41
N GLY A 116 9.48 -7.51 -2.06
CA GLY A 116 8.88 -6.56 -1.14
C GLY A 116 9.08 -5.12 -1.56
N VAL A 117 8.19 -4.27 -1.08
CA VAL A 117 8.30 -2.82 -1.22
C VAL A 117 8.40 -2.21 0.17
N LEU A 118 9.41 -1.37 0.36
CA LEU A 118 9.66 -0.66 1.61
C LEU A 118 9.34 0.82 1.43
N GLU A 119 8.35 1.30 2.15
CA GLU A 119 8.07 2.71 2.28
C GLU A 119 9.02 3.29 3.34
N ALA A 120 10.10 3.90 2.87
CA ALA A 120 11.19 4.38 3.71
C ALA A 120 11.93 5.56 3.10
N GLY A 121 12.43 6.46 3.96
CA GLY A 121 13.31 7.55 3.57
C GLY A 121 14.79 7.17 3.44
N LYS A 122 15.13 5.89 3.65
CA LYS A 122 16.52 5.37 3.59
C LYS A 122 16.50 4.00 2.94
N LEU A 123 17.61 3.66 2.28
CA LEU A 123 17.82 2.30 1.78
C LEU A 123 18.12 1.33 2.92
N PRO A 124 17.75 0.04 2.80
CA PRO A 124 18.04 -0.96 3.83
C PRO A 124 19.54 -1.16 4.00
N THR A 125 19.96 -1.28 5.26
CA THR A 125 21.35 -1.61 5.63
C THR A 125 21.57 -3.12 5.60
N PRO A 126 22.85 -3.61 5.70
CA PRO A 126 23.14 -5.02 5.87
C PRO A 126 22.34 -5.71 6.98
N GLU A 127 22.18 -5.04 8.12
CA GLU A 127 21.43 -5.57 9.27
C GLU A 127 19.92 -5.70 8.97
N VAL A 128 19.36 -4.79 8.17
CA VAL A 128 17.97 -4.85 7.74
C VAL A 128 17.75 -6.04 6.79
N VAL A 129 18.69 -6.25 5.86
CA VAL A 129 18.65 -7.41 4.94
C VAL A 129 18.77 -8.71 5.73
N ALA A 130 19.69 -8.80 6.69
CA ALA A 130 19.85 -9.98 7.55
C ALA A 130 18.57 -10.25 8.36
N TYR A 131 17.95 -9.20 8.93
CA TYR A 131 16.67 -9.31 9.62
C TYR A 131 15.55 -9.86 8.73
N LEU A 132 15.42 -9.34 7.49
CA LEU A 132 14.41 -9.81 6.56
C LEU A 132 14.67 -11.27 6.12
N ALA A 133 15.94 -11.61 5.85
CA ALA A 133 16.34 -12.97 5.47
C ALA A 133 15.98 -14.00 6.56
N ASP A 134 16.24 -13.66 7.84
CA ASP A 134 15.85 -14.49 8.98
C ASP A 134 14.34 -14.67 9.07
N ARG A 135 13.57 -13.59 8.89
CA ARG A 135 12.11 -13.62 8.98
C ARG A 135 11.43 -14.35 7.84
N LEU A 136 12.00 -14.24 6.65
CA LEU A 136 11.51 -14.91 5.44
C LEU A 136 12.03 -16.34 5.32
N LYS A 137 13.04 -16.73 6.12
CA LYS A 137 13.76 -18.01 6.04
C LYS A 137 14.35 -18.25 4.65
N LEU A 138 14.86 -17.20 4.04
CA LEU A 138 15.46 -17.20 2.71
C LEU A 138 16.89 -16.63 2.77
N PRO A 139 17.80 -17.11 1.90
CA PRO A 139 19.08 -16.46 1.75
C PRO A 139 18.91 -15.04 1.18
N PRO A 140 19.73 -14.06 1.56
CA PRO A 140 19.62 -12.69 1.06
C PRO A 140 19.54 -12.58 -0.47
N GLY A 141 20.29 -13.42 -1.22
CA GLY A 141 20.26 -13.43 -2.68
C GLY A 141 18.91 -13.81 -3.32
N ALA A 142 17.99 -14.35 -2.54
CA ALA A 142 16.63 -14.64 -2.98
C ALA A 142 15.66 -13.48 -2.72
N ILE A 143 16.11 -12.35 -2.14
CA ILE A 143 15.28 -11.21 -1.75
C ILE A 143 15.49 -10.05 -2.72
N SER A 144 14.39 -9.51 -3.23
CA SER A 144 14.35 -8.27 -4.01
C SER A 144 13.46 -7.24 -3.30
N LEU A 145 14.03 -6.06 -3.04
CA LEU A 145 13.36 -4.97 -2.34
C LEU A 145 13.33 -3.73 -3.23
N ALA A 146 12.18 -3.13 -3.39
CA ALA A 146 12.07 -1.79 -3.94
C ALA A 146 11.79 -0.79 -2.82
N VAL A 147 12.38 0.41 -2.89
CA VAL A 147 12.33 1.40 -1.82
C VAL A 147 11.94 2.75 -2.38
N ALA A 148 10.91 3.35 -1.81
CA ALA A 148 10.53 4.73 -2.12
C ALA A 148 9.93 5.42 -0.88
N PRO A 149 10.33 6.67 -0.58
CA PRO A 149 9.64 7.47 0.42
C PRO A 149 8.30 7.97 -0.13
N THR A 150 7.29 8.07 0.71
CA THR A 150 5.95 8.61 0.38
C THR A 150 6.03 9.96 -0.30
N GLY A 151 7.01 10.79 0.09
CA GLY A 151 7.22 12.13 -0.47
C GLY A 151 7.78 12.18 -1.89
N SER A 152 8.25 11.06 -2.46
CA SER A 152 8.69 10.99 -3.85
C SER A 152 7.51 10.79 -4.81
N ILE A 153 7.72 11.05 -6.12
CA ILE A 153 6.69 10.80 -7.14
C ILE A 153 6.27 9.32 -7.14
N ALA A 154 7.25 8.42 -7.13
CA ALA A 154 6.98 6.98 -7.16
C ALA A 154 6.29 6.49 -5.87
N GLY A 155 6.75 6.98 -4.70
CA GLY A 155 6.15 6.66 -3.41
C GLY A 155 4.74 7.22 -3.27
N SER A 156 4.50 8.48 -3.66
CA SER A 156 3.17 9.07 -3.65
C SER A 156 2.18 8.27 -4.51
N LEU A 157 2.58 7.90 -5.73
CA LEU A 157 1.74 7.11 -6.62
C LEU A 157 1.40 5.74 -6.01
N GLN A 158 2.41 5.01 -5.49
CA GLN A 158 2.16 3.68 -4.90
C GLN A 158 1.26 3.75 -3.67
N VAL A 159 1.33 4.83 -2.87
CA VAL A 159 0.42 5.01 -1.72
C VAL A 159 -0.98 5.33 -2.21
N VAL A 160 -1.14 6.25 -3.17
CA VAL A 160 -2.48 6.59 -3.71
C VAL A 160 -3.13 5.38 -4.40
N ALA A 161 -2.34 4.47 -4.98
CA ALA A 161 -2.85 3.20 -5.53
C ALA A 161 -3.48 2.27 -4.49
N ARG A 162 -3.52 2.65 -3.21
CA ARG A 162 -4.19 1.91 -2.12
C ARG A 162 -5.68 2.24 -1.97
N SER A 163 -6.27 3.02 -2.87
CA SER A 163 -7.69 3.38 -2.78
C SER A 163 -8.60 2.16 -2.62
N LEU A 164 -8.39 1.10 -3.42
CA LEU A 164 -9.13 -0.16 -3.29
C LEU A 164 -8.76 -0.91 -2.00
N GLU A 165 -7.48 -0.97 -1.65
CA GLU A 165 -6.99 -1.64 -0.43
C GLU A 165 -7.59 -1.00 0.82
N THR A 166 -7.63 0.33 0.92
CA THR A 166 -8.21 1.05 2.05
C THR A 166 -9.69 0.69 2.26
N ALA A 167 -10.46 0.58 1.16
CA ALA A 167 -11.84 0.16 1.24
C ALA A 167 -11.98 -1.31 1.70
N LEU A 168 -11.15 -2.22 1.20
CA LEU A 168 -11.16 -3.62 1.61
C LEU A 168 -10.71 -3.78 3.08
N HIS A 169 -9.77 -2.96 3.53
CA HIS A 169 -9.37 -2.94 4.94
C HIS A 169 -10.54 -2.52 5.83
N GLN A 170 -11.27 -1.47 5.47
CA GLN A 170 -12.49 -1.08 6.18
C GLN A 170 -13.56 -2.19 6.13
N MET A 171 -13.73 -2.88 4.99
CA MET A 171 -14.64 -4.03 4.90
C MET A 171 -14.24 -5.14 5.89
N HIS A 172 -12.94 -5.41 6.05
CA HIS A 172 -12.43 -6.35 7.04
C HIS A 172 -12.76 -5.91 8.48
N GLU A 173 -12.50 -4.65 8.82
CA GLU A 173 -12.75 -4.10 10.17
C GLU A 173 -14.22 -4.12 10.58
N ILE A 174 -15.13 -3.94 9.62
CA ILE A 174 -16.58 -4.03 9.88
C ILE A 174 -17.13 -5.45 9.74
N HIS A 175 -16.25 -6.46 9.58
CA HIS A 175 -16.58 -7.88 9.45
C HIS A 175 -17.44 -8.22 8.21
N PHE A 176 -17.23 -7.52 7.10
CA PHE A 176 -17.83 -7.89 5.83
C PHE A 176 -17.30 -9.26 5.37
N PRO A 177 -18.14 -10.16 4.80
CA PRO A 177 -17.71 -11.48 4.35
C PRO A 177 -16.77 -11.37 3.13
N LEU A 178 -15.46 -11.23 3.34
CA LEU A 178 -14.45 -10.97 2.31
C LEU A 178 -14.42 -12.05 1.21
N ALA A 179 -14.82 -13.29 1.52
CA ALA A 179 -14.93 -14.36 0.53
C ALA A 179 -16.02 -14.11 -0.52
N SER A 180 -16.94 -13.18 -0.27
CA SER A 180 -17.98 -12.79 -1.24
C SER A 180 -17.49 -11.77 -2.28
N ILE A 181 -16.31 -11.19 -2.09
CA ILE A 181 -15.75 -10.18 -3.00
C ILE A 181 -15.22 -10.86 -4.26
N VAL A 182 -15.66 -10.39 -5.43
CA VAL A 182 -15.31 -10.94 -6.74
C VAL A 182 -14.28 -10.09 -7.45
N SER A 183 -14.55 -8.79 -7.57
CA SER A 183 -13.68 -7.83 -8.26
C SER A 183 -13.78 -6.46 -7.60
N GLY A 184 -12.82 -5.60 -7.86
CA GLY A 184 -12.84 -4.24 -7.35
C GLY A 184 -12.09 -3.27 -8.24
N ILE A 185 -12.56 -2.03 -8.26
CA ILE A 185 -11.90 -0.91 -8.92
C ILE A 185 -11.87 0.28 -7.96
N GLY A 186 -10.72 0.93 -7.86
CA GLY A 186 -10.53 2.13 -7.07
C GLY A 186 -9.85 3.23 -7.88
N THR A 187 -10.22 4.47 -7.63
CA THR A 187 -9.54 5.65 -8.17
C THR A 187 -9.31 6.66 -7.05
N ALA A 188 -8.18 7.35 -7.09
CA ALA A 188 -7.92 8.49 -6.21
C ALA A 188 -7.01 9.51 -6.90
N PRO A 189 -7.09 10.80 -6.57
CA PRO A 189 -6.24 11.83 -7.14
C PRO A 189 -4.77 11.58 -6.82
N LEU A 190 -3.90 11.67 -7.83
CA LEU A 190 -2.45 11.60 -7.59
C LEU A 190 -2.02 12.77 -6.72
N ALA A 191 -1.59 12.49 -5.51
CA ALA A 191 -1.14 13.50 -4.58
C ALA A 191 0.21 14.10 -5.02
N PRO A 192 0.39 15.44 -4.94
CA PRO A 192 1.67 16.05 -5.27
C PRO A 192 2.76 15.63 -4.28
N PRO A 193 4.00 15.41 -4.75
CA PRO A 193 5.13 15.13 -3.89
C PRO A 193 5.32 16.16 -2.78
N CYS A 194 5.84 15.70 -1.64
CA CYS A 194 6.11 16.56 -0.50
C CYS A 194 7.42 16.14 0.17
N PRO A 195 8.38 17.06 0.38
CA PRO A 195 9.66 16.72 1.01
C PRO A 195 9.51 16.40 2.50
N ASP A 196 8.48 16.89 3.16
CA ASP A 196 8.14 16.59 4.54
C ASP A 196 7.35 15.28 4.63
N MET A 197 7.81 14.35 5.46
CA MET A 197 7.23 13.02 5.62
C MET A 197 5.76 13.08 6.08
N VAL A 198 5.47 13.88 7.10
CA VAL A 198 4.10 13.99 7.67
C VAL A 198 3.17 14.64 6.65
N GLY A 199 3.65 15.65 5.95
CA GLY A 199 2.90 16.29 4.85
C GLY A 199 2.66 15.34 3.68
N ALA A 200 3.63 14.48 3.34
CA ALA A 200 3.47 13.48 2.28
C ALA A 200 2.41 12.43 2.66
N ILE A 201 2.49 11.89 3.87
CA ILE A 201 1.51 10.96 4.44
C ILE A 201 0.12 11.62 4.45
N GLY A 202 0.02 12.86 4.93
CA GLY A 202 -1.23 13.61 4.94
C GLY A 202 -1.85 13.71 3.55
N ARG A 203 -1.10 14.22 2.57
CA ARG A 203 -1.60 14.43 1.20
C ARG A 203 -2.06 13.14 0.52
N THR A 204 -1.32 12.04 0.67
CA THR A 204 -1.66 10.78 0.05
C THR A 204 -2.89 10.13 0.68
N ASN A 205 -3.04 10.22 1.99
CA ASN A 205 -4.23 9.71 2.68
C ASN A 205 -5.45 10.61 2.45
N ASP A 206 -5.30 11.94 2.45
CA ASP A 206 -6.39 12.85 2.09
C ASP A 206 -6.88 12.61 0.65
N ALA A 207 -5.96 12.33 -0.29
CA ALA A 207 -6.32 11.97 -1.65
C ALA A 207 -7.20 10.71 -1.71
N ILE A 208 -6.91 9.71 -0.90
CA ILE A 208 -7.71 8.48 -0.82
C ILE A 208 -9.03 8.74 -0.11
N LEU A 209 -9.00 9.33 1.09
CA LEU A 209 -10.16 9.45 1.98
C LEU A 209 -11.20 10.46 1.49
N TYR A 210 -10.77 11.55 0.83
CA TYR A 210 -11.65 12.63 0.39
C TYR A 210 -11.84 12.70 -1.13
N GLY A 211 -10.89 12.16 -1.89
CA GLY A 211 -10.93 12.17 -3.35
C GLY A 211 -11.08 10.78 -3.97
N GLY A 212 -11.03 9.73 -3.15
CA GLY A 212 -11.14 8.35 -3.60
C GLY A 212 -12.57 7.95 -3.98
N ARG A 213 -12.67 7.08 -4.97
CA ARG A 213 -13.90 6.39 -5.36
C ARG A 213 -13.61 4.92 -5.56
N VAL A 214 -14.40 4.06 -4.94
CA VAL A 214 -14.22 2.61 -5.00
C VAL A 214 -15.54 1.93 -5.36
N GLU A 215 -15.47 0.97 -6.27
CA GLU A 215 -16.55 0.07 -6.64
C GLU A 215 -16.10 -1.36 -6.36
N VAL A 216 -16.87 -2.10 -5.57
CA VAL A 216 -16.57 -3.49 -5.23
C VAL A 216 -17.72 -4.37 -5.72
N PHE A 217 -17.40 -5.39 -6.48
CA PHE A 217 -18.37 -6.36 -6.98
C PHE A 217 -18.40 -7.54 -6.01
N VAL A 218 -19.56 -7.81 -5.44
CA VAL A 218 -19.72 -8.81 -4.39
C VAL A 218 -20.90 -9.77 -4.67
N ARG A 219 -20.82 -10.96 -4.07
CA ARG A 219 -21.91 -11.94 -4.02
C ARG A 219 -22.37 -12.04 -2.57
N ALA A 220 -23.20 -11.11 -2.16
CA ALA A 220 -23.75 -11.04 -0.80
C ALA A 220 -25.24 -10.77 -0.85
N GLU A 221 -25.95 -11.14 0.21
CA GLU A 221 -27.39 -10.86 0.35
C GLU A 221 -27.63 -9.36 0.55
N ASP A 222 -28.74 -8.86 0.04
CA ASP A 222 -29.10 -7.44 0.08
C ASP A 222 -29.17 -6.90 1.52
N ASP A 223 -29.60 -7.71 2.48
CA ASP A 223 -29.67 -7.34 3.90
C ASP A 223 -28.27 -7.04 4.46
N VAL A 224 -27.25 -7.84 4.10
CA VAL A 224 -25.85 -7.62 4.49
C VAL A 224 -25.34 -6.31 3.89
N LEU A 225 -25.68 -6.04 2.63
CA LEU A 225 -25.28 -4.80 1.95
C LEU A 225 -25.95 -3.58 2.56
N ALA A 226 -27.22 -3.68 2.90
CA ALA A 226 -27.98 -2.61 3.54
C ALA A 226 -27.46 -2.28 4.95
N GLU A 227 -27.01 -3.28 5.70
CA GLU A 227 -26.46 -3.10 7.06
C GLU A 227 -25.05 -2.53 7.03
N LEU A 228 -24.14 -3.11 6.23
CA LEU A 228 -22.72 -2.80 6.27
C LEU A 228 -22.31 -1.66 5.31
N GLY A 229 -23.00 -1.50 4.18
CA GLY A 229 -22.68 -0.50 3.18
C GLY A 229 -22.56 0.94 3.71
N PRO A 230 -23.47 1.44 4.55
CA PRO A 230 -23.38 2.78 5.13
C PRO A 230 -22.15 3.03 6.02
N ARG A 231 -21.47 1.97 6.48
CA ARG A 231 -20.30 2.04 7.35
C ARG A 231 -18.96 2.08 6.58
N LEU A 232 -19.00 1.91 5.24
CA LEU A 232 -17.80 1.84 4.41
C LEU A 232 -17.20 3.20 4.03
N PRO A 233 -17.99 4.23 3.64
CA PRO A 233 -17.41 5.50 3.21
C PRO A 233 -16.69 6.22 4.37
N SER A 234 -15.65 6.98 4.04
CA SER A 234 -14.92 7.82 5.00
C SER A 234 -15.84 8.79 5.78
N THR A 235 -16.99 9.14 5.21
CA THR A 235 -18.02 9.95 5.86
C THR A 235 -18.65 9.29 7.08
N ALA A 236 -18.48 7.98 7.26
CA ALA A 236 -18.96 7.26 8.44
C ALA A 236 -18.03 7.42 9.66
N SER A 237 -16.75 7.82 9.43
CA SER A 237 -15.81 8.05 10.52
C SER A 237 -16.10 9.35 11.28
N PRO A 238 -16.03 9.35 12.63
CA PRO A 238 -16.11 10.58 13.45
C PRO A 238 -15.01 11.60 13.13
N ALA A 239 -13.87 11.15 12.56
CA ALA A 239 -12.75 12.01 12.17
C ALA A 239 -12.94 12.64 10.80
N HIS A 240 -14.01 12.30 10.05
CA HIS A 240 -14.23 12.83 8.71
C HIS A 240 -14.26 14.37 8.69
N GLY A 241 -13.57 14.96 7.71
CA GLY A 241 -13.42 16.41 7.55
C GLY A 241 -12.16 17.00 8.17
N LYS A 242 -11.40 16.23 8.97
CA LYS A 242 -10.08 16.64 9.46
C LYS A 242 -8.99 16.26 8.44
N PRO A 243 -7.97 17.11 8.20
CA PRO A 243 -6.78 16.71 7.45
C PRO A 243 -6.10 15.50 8.09
N PHE A 244 -5.73 14.50 7.29
CA PHE A 244 -5.11 13.28 7.82
C PHE A 244 -3.83 13.54 8.61
N ALA A 245 -3.04 14.55 8.23
CA ALA A 245 -1.85 14.93 8.99
C ALA A 245 -2.15 15.36 10.44
N GLU A 246 -3.33 15.91 10.71
CA GLU A 246 -3.77 16.26 12.06
C GLU A 246 -4.19 14.99 12.82
N ILE A 247 -5.00 14.13 12.20
CA ILE A 247 -5.40 12.84 12.76
C ILE A 247 -4.17 12.00 13.12
N PHE A 248 -3.18 11.92 12.22
CA PHE A 248 -1.94 11.19 12.44
C PHE A 248 -1.12 11.74 13.62
N LYS A 249 -1.06 13.07 13.78
CA LYS A 249 -0.41 13.71 14.94
C LYS A 249 -1.17 13.42 16.24
N GLU A 250 -2.49 13.53 16.23
CA GLU A 250 -3.35 13.22 17.38
C GLU A 250 -3.17 11.75 17.83
N ALA A 251 -2.98 10.82 16.88
CA ALA A 251 -2.69 9.42 17.13
C ALA A 251 -1.23 9.15 17.58
N GLY A 252 -0.41 10.19 17.75
CA GLY A 252 1.01 10.05 18.12
C GLY A 252 1.92 9.49 17.03
N GLY A 253 1.50 9.60 15.76
CA GLY A 253 2.23 9.05 14.62
C GLY A 253 2.04 7.54 14.43
N ASP A 254 1.02 6.97 15.01
CA ASP A 254 0.72 5.54 14.97
C ASP A 254 -0.56 5.30 14.14
N PHE A 255 -0.42 4.70 12.96
CA PHE A 255 -1.55 4.38 12.07
C PHE A 255 -2.57 3.44 12.70
N TYR A 256 -2.14 2.53 13.58
CA TYR A 256 -3.03 1.54 14.21
C TYR A 256 -3.94 2.12 15.31
N LYS A 257 -3.79 3.41 15.63
CA LYS A 257 -4.65 4.15 16.56
C LYS A 257 -5.64 5.08 15.85
N ILE A 258 -5.65 5.05 14.53
CA ILE A 258 -6.57 5.85 13.71
C ILE A 258 -7.79 4.98 13.41
N ASP A 259 -8.98 5.59 13.62
CA ASP A 259 -10.27 5.00 13.25
C ASP A 259 -10.47 5.03 11.72
#